data_f09ff82106df35641ca88316504e846b
#
_entry.id   f09ff82106df35641ca88316504e846b
#
_cell.length_a   1.000
_cell.length_b   1.000
_cell.length_c   1.000
_cell.angle_alpha   90.00
_cell.angle_beta   90.00
_cell.angle_gamma   90.00
#
_symmetry.space_group_name_H-M   'P 1'
#
loop_
_entity.id
_entity.type
_entity.pdbx_description
1 polymer ?
#
loop_
_entity_poly.entity_id
_entity_poly.type
_entity_poly.pdbx_seq_one_letter_code
_entity_poly.pdbx_strand_id
1 'polypeptide(L)'
;MRLILVSFHLFNLLLLGLMARPALADTDPLVDRREAYAWLKKIQSAAQKINYTGTFIYQEINQVHTSRIAHQQDGKNELQKLEILDGKPREYVRNNDEIICYLPEARLMLVEKKATTDLFPSVLPANFADQASNYNIKNGEAGRVAGFDCHALVLEPKDKWRYGYKLCAEKSTGLLLRAQTMNEHNEVVEQIAFTQLTLGDVERSRLKSSFVNLAGWRVENAMISQVPLNDWQVRWVPPGFKKTREMKRLLSDTSPLNPTGSQREVSQIVFSDGLAAISIFIEPVTPNRVEGWMQNGAMNIIGKRHGDFWLTIIGEVPAGALKQVVNSIEYKPK
;
A
#
# COMPACT_ATOMS: atom_id res chain seq x y z
N MET A 1 -30.60 64.48 67.44
CA MET A 1 -30.39 63.65 68.63
C MET A 1 -29.57 62.44 68.18
N ARG A 2 -28.38 62.35 68.66
CA ARG A 2 -27.24 61.44 68.58
C ARG A 2 -27.12 60.47 67.38
N LEU A 3 -26.17 60.79 66.48
CA LEU A 3 -25.46 59.96 65.53
C LEU A 3 -24.65 58.85 66.29
N ILE A 4 -24.69 57.65 65.78
CA ILE A 4 -23.71 56.60 66.07
C ILE A 4 -23.07 56.20 64.74
N LEU A 5 -21.75 56.58 64.60
CA LEU A 5 -20.88 56.09 63.53
C LEU A 5 -20.48 54.69 63.84
N VAL A 6 -20.69 53.79 62.88
CA VAL A 6 -20.11 52.44 62.89
C VAL A 6 -19.07 52.38 61.77
N SER A 7 -17.80 52.28 62.18
CA SER A 7 -16.66 52.10 61.32
C SER A 7 -16.59 50.69 60.74
N PHE A 8 -16.65 50.57 59.43
CA PHE A 8 -16.49 49.29 58.73
C PHE A 8 -15.00 49.17 58.30
N HIS A 9 -14.29 48.27 58.92
CA HIS A 9 -12.96 47.86 58.47
C HIS A 9 -13.09 46.89 57.32
N LEU A 10 -12.71 47.30 56.12
CA LEU A 10 -12.51 46.42 54.97
C LEU A 10 -11.23 45.62 55.13
N PHE A 11 -11.38 44.35 55.37
CA PHE A 11 -10.32 43.35 55.34
C PHE A 11 -10.15 42.90 53.89
N ASN A 12 -9.12 43.41 53.21
CA ASN A 12 -8.76 42.99 51.84
C ASN A 12 -8.01 41.68 51.91
N LEU A 13 -8.72 40.55 51.63
CA LEU A 13 -8.12 39.24 51.39
C LEU A 13 -7.68 39.18 49.95
N LEU A 14 -6.40 39.34 49.71
CA LEU A 14 -5.76 39.13 48.40
C LEU A 14 -5.73 37.61 48.13
N LEU A 15 -6.71 37.06 47.41
CA LEU A 15 -6.67 35.71 46.92
C LEU A 15 -5.70 35.66 45.73
N LEU A 16 -4.44 35.25 45.98
CA LEU A 16 -3.52 34.79 44.92
C LEU A 16 -4.05 33.47 44.36
N GLY A 17 -4.84 33.54 43.30
CA GLY A 17 -5.19 32.36 42.49
C GLY A 17 -3.95 31.85 41.75
N LEU A 18 -3.31 30.79 42.28
CA LEU A 18 -2.38 29.99 41.50
C LEU A 18 -3.15 29.38 40.36
N MET A 19 -3.07 29.98 39.18
CA MET A 19 -3.45 29.33 37.93
C MET A 19 -2.40 28.21 37.64
N ALA A 20 -2.67 27.01 38.11
CA ALA A 20 -1.96 25.83 37.66
C ALA A 20 -2.26 25.69 36.17
N ARG A 21 -1.34 26.13 35.31
CA ARG A 21 -1.34 25.78 33.89
C ARG A 21 -1.14 24.26 33.85
N PRO A 22 -2.01 23.49 33.18
CA PRO A 22 -1.70 22.09 32.89
C PRO A 22 -0.37 22.11 32.11
N ALA A 23 0.68 21.55 32.68
CA ALA A 23 1.89 21.23 31.95
C ALA A 23 1.47 20.19 30.89
N LEU A 24 1.34 20.64 29.65
CA LEU A 24 1.35 19.73 28.51
C LEU A 24 2.69 19.00 28.63
N ALA A 25 2.63 17.72 29.02
CA ALA A 25 3.80 16.87 29.05
C ALA A 25 4.32 16.79 27.61
N ASP A 26 5.38 17.54 27.33
CA ASP A 26 6.12 17.45 26.09
C ASP A 26 6.73 16.03 26.12
N THR A 27 6.16 15.13 25.34
CA THR A 27 6.66 13.76 25.21
C THR A 27 8.07 13.86 24.64
N ASP A 28 9.03 13.20 25.31
CA ASP A 28 10.40 13.12 24.82
C ASP A 28 10.42 12.61 23.38
N PRO A 29 10.96 13.37 22.41
CA PRO A 29 10.96 12.99 20.98
C PRO A 29 11.58 11.62 20.73
N LEU A 30 12.49 11.15 21.61
CA LEU A 30 13.09 9.81 21.50
C LEU A 30 12.11 8.71 21.94
N VAL A 31 11.28 8.98 22.94
CA VAL A 31 10.24 8.05 23.40
C VAL A 31 9.15 7.94 22.35
N ASP A 32 8.68 9.06 21.84
CA ASP A 32 7.65 9.11 20.75
C ASP A 32 8.12 8.34 19.53
N ARG A 33 9.36 8.53 19.10
CA ARG A 33 9.93 7.79 17.97
C ARG A 33 10.02 6.28 18.22
N ARG A 34 10.43 5.83 19.41
CA ARG A 34 10.49 4.40 19.74
C ARG A 34 9.10 3.77 19.72
N GLU A 35 8.11 4.47 20.26
CA GLU A 35 6.72 4.01 20.24
C GLU A 35 6.19 3.88 18.81
N ALA A 36 6.39 4.88 17.96
CA ALA A 36 5.98 4.85 16.57
C ALA A 36 6.62 3.69 15.81
N TYR A 37 7.90 3.38 16.03
CA TYR A 37 8.55 2.19 15.46
C TYR A 37 7.98 0.87 16.00
N ALA A 38 7.64 0.80 17.27
CA ALA A 38 7.01 -0.38 17.86
C ALA A 38 5.63 -0.63 17.22
N TRP A 39 4.87 0.42 16.98
CA TRP A 39 3.60 0.34 16.28
C TRP A 39 3.75 -0.14 14.83
N LEU A 40 4.76 0.32 14.08
CA LEU A 40 5.02 -0.20 12.74
C LEU A 40 5.24 -1.72 12.74
N LYS A 41 6.04 -2.22 13.68
CA LYS A 41 6.26 -3.67 13.84
C LYS A 41 4.98 -4.41 14.21
N LYS A 42 4.14 -3.80 15.06
CA LYS A 42 2.85 -4.36 15.44
C LYS A 42 1.92 -4.47 14.23
N ILE A 43 1.79 -3.40 13.42
CA ILE A 43 1.00 -3.39 12.18
C ILE A 43 1.45 -4.49 11.22
N GLN A 44 2.74 -4.59 10.99
CA GLN A 44 3.38 -5.56 10.13
C GLN A 44 3.08 -7.01 10.55
N SER A 45 3.20 -7.29 11.85
CA SER A 45 2.93 -8.62 12.41
C SER A 45 1.44 -8.96 12.40
N ALA A 46 0.57 -7.97 12.63
CA ALA A 46 -0.87 -8.18 12.75
C ALA A 46 -1.49 -8.66 11.43
N ALA A 47 -1.10 -8.07 10.31
CA ALA A 47 -1.64 -8.43 8.99
C ALA A 47 -1.47 -9.92 8.64
N GLN A 48 -0.41 -10.54 9.14
CA GLN A 48 -0.08 -11.95 8.88
C GLN A 48 -0.65 -12.91 9.94
N LYS A 49 -0.97 -12.43 11.15
CA LYS A 49 -1.32 -13.30 12.29
C LYS A 49 -2.77 -13.24 12.69
N ILE A 50 -3.46 -12.17 12.37
CA ILE A 50 -4.83 -11.94 12.82
C ILE A 50 -5.80 -12.56 11.81
N ASN A 51 -6.78 -13.33 12.33
CA ASN A 51 -7.90 -13.82 11.54
C ASN A 51 -8.97 -12.74 11.45
N TYR A 52 -9.46 -12.47 10.27
CA TYR A 52 -10.47 -11.44 10.04
C TYR A 52 -11.25 -11.65 8.75
N THR A 53 -12.45 -11.06 8.72
CA THR A 53 -13.21 -10.83 7.49
C THR A 53 -13.64 -9.38 7.45
N GLY A 54 -13.69 -8.80 6.24
CA GLY A 54 -14.10 -7.41 6.12
C GLY A 54 -14.42 -6.99 4.69
N THR A 55 -15.03 -5.82 4.60
CA THR A 55 -15.22 -5.09 3.35
C THR A 55 -14.43 -3.80 3.46
N PHE A 56 -13.69 -3.46 2.43
CA PHE A 56 -12.92 -2.23 2.37
C PHE A 56 -13.14 -1.53 1.04
N ILE A 57 -12.88 -0.24 1.04
CA ILE A 57 -12.85 0.60 -0.15
C ILE A 57 -11.42 0.97 -0.49
N TYR A 58 -11.14 1.03 -1.78
CA TYR A 58 -9.98 1.70 -2.35
C TYR A 58 -10.50 2.93 -3.08
N GLN A 59 -10.06 4.10 -2.65
CA GLN A 59 -10.51 5.39 -3.16
C GLN A 59 -9.34 6.15 -3.76
N GLU A 60 -9.48 6.52 -4.99
CA GLU A 60 -8.68 7.48 -5.72
C GLU A 60 -9.50 8.77 -5.92
N ILE A 61 -8.91 9.81 -6.53
CA ILE A 61 -9.53 11.13 -6.66
C ILE A 61 -10.97 11.06 -7.23
N ASN A 62 -11.19 10.22 -8.24
CA ASN A 62 -12.48 10.16 -8.97
C ASN A 62 -13.12 8.76 -8.99
N GLN A 63 -12.56 7.80 -8.30
CA GLN A 63 -13.01 6.40 -8.32
C GLN A 63 -13.01 5.79 -6.93
N VAL A 64 -14.01 4.95 -6.67
CA VAL A 64 -14.09 4.14 -5.47
C VAL A 64 -14.32 2.71 -5.89
N HIS A 65 -13.53 1.80 -5.38
CA HIS A 65 -13.67 0.37 -5.59
C HIS A 65 -13.89 -0.33 -4.26
N THR A 66 -14.82 -1.26 -4.23
CA THR A 66 -15.17 -2.03 -3.04
C THR A 66 -14.66 -3.45 -3.19
N SER A 67 -14.07 -3.97 -2.13
CA SER A 67 -13.57 -5.34 -2.10
C SER A 67 -13.93 -6.01 -0.78
N ARG A 68 -14.11 -7.32 -0.82
CA ARG A 68 -14.30 -8.15 0.37
C ARG A 68 -13.09 -9.03 0.58
N ILE A 69 -12.67 -9.16 1.83
CA ILE A 69 -11.52 -9.99 2.20
C ILE A 69 -11.87 -10.92 3.33
N ALA A 70 -11.31 -12.13 3.28
CA ALA A 70 -11.26 -13.09 4.37
C ALA A 70 -9.83 -13.59 4.51
N HIS A 71 -9.30 -13.60 5.73
CA HIS A 71 -7.94 -14.04 6.03
C HIS A 71 -7.93 -14.93 7.27
N GLN A 72 -7.27 -16.06 7.16
CA GLN A 72 -7.06 -17.00 8.25
C GLN A 72 -5.62 -17.49 8.27
N GLN A 73 -5.02 -17.40 9.44
CA GLN A 73 -3.76 -18.02 9.77
C GLN A 73 -4.03 -19.22 10.70
N ASP A 74 -3.68 -20.41 10.27
CA ASP A 74 -3.82 -21.66 11.03
C ASP A 74 -2.46 -22.33 11.16
N GLY A 75 -1.75 -21.98 12.24
CA GLY A 75 -0.40 -22.49 12.49
C GLY A 75 0.58 -22.12 11.38
N LYS A 76 0.86 -23.05 10.46
CA LYS A 76 1.78 -22.83 9.33
C LYS A 76 1.08 -22.43 8.03
N ASN A 77 -0.25 -22.47 7.98
CA ASN A 77 -1.01 -22.24 6.76
C ASN A 77 -1.69 -20.87 6.80
N GLU A 78 -1.42 -20.07 5.78
CA GLU A 78 -2.10 -18.81 5.52
C GLU A 78 -3.10 -19.03 4.37
N LEU A 79 -4.36 -18.71 4.62
CA LEU A 79 -5.43 -18.73 3.64
C LEU A 79 -6.03 -17.33 3.54
N GLN A 80 -6.18 -16.84 2.32
CA GLN A 80 -6.80 -15.53 2.08
C GLN A 80 -7.66 -15.60 0.83
N LYS A 81 -8.83 -14.95 0.86
CA LYS A 81 -9.63 -14.67 -0.32
C LYS A 81 -9.89 -13.18 -0.41
N LEU A 82 -9.61 -12.59 -1.57
CA LEU A 82 -10.00 -11.24 -1.93
C LEU A 82 -10.99 -11.32 -3.10
N GLU A 83 -12.12 -10.64 -2.97
CA GLU A 83 -13.19 -10.57 -3.95
C GLU A 83 -13.42 -9.11 -4.34
N ILE A 84 -13.32 -8.81 -5.64
CA ILE A 84 -13.62 -7.48 -6.19
C ILE A 84 -15.12 -7.41 -6.40
N LEU A 85 -15.79 -6.43 -5.77
CA LEU A 85 -17.24 -6.30 -5.78
C LEU A 85 -17.76 -5.36 -6.86
N ASP A 86 -16.90 -4.49 -7.39
CA ASP A 86 -17.26 -3.50 -8.41
C ASP A 86 -16.66 -3.87 -9.77
N GLY A 87 -17.38 -3.56 -10.83
CA GLY A 87 -16.93 -3.78 -12.20
C GLY A 87 -16.91 -5.27 -12.59
N LYS A 88 -15.84 -5.70 -13.26
CA LYS A 88 -15.69 -7.09 -13.72
C LYS A 88 -15.40 -8.02 -12.53
N PRO A 89 -16.19 -9.08 -12.33
CA PRO A 89 -15.97 -10.03 -11.25
C PRO A 89 -14.56 -10.60 -11.27
N ARG A 90 -13.91 -10.61 -10.11
CA ARG A 90 -12.57 -11.16 -9.95
C ARG A 90 -12.35 -11.62 -8.51
N GLU A 91 -11.73 -12.77 -8.36
CA GLU A 91 -11.32 -13.30 -7.05
C GLU A 91 -9.84 -13.65 -7.05
N TYR A 92 -9.19 -13.41 -5.94
CA TYR A 92 -7.84 -13.85 -5.64
C TYR A 92 -7.91 -14.79 -4.44
N VAL A 93 -7.44 -16.00 -4.59
CA VAL A 93 -7.36 -16.99 -3.51
C VAL A 93 -5.89 -17.30 -3.27
N ARG A 94 -5.42 -17.00 -2.05
CA ARG A 94 -4.06 -17.31 -1.60
C ARG A 94 -4.11 -18.56 -0.73
N ASN A 95 -3.15 -19.44 -0.96
CA ASN A 95 -2.81 -20.55 -0.09
C ASN A 95 -1.29 -20.54 0.09
N ASN A 96 -0.84 -20.01 1.22
CA ASN A 96 0.58 -19.75 1.50
C ASN A 96 1.20 -18.85 0.41
N ASP A 97 2.18 -19.35 -0.32
CA ASP A 97 2.91 -18.64 -1.38
C ASP A 97 2.29 -18.82 -2.79
N GLU A 98 1.17 -19.52 -2.90
CA GLU A 98 0.43 -19.66 -4.16
C GLU A 98 -0.78 -18.74 -4.18
N ILE A 99 -0.93 -17.94 -5.25
CA ILE A 99 -2.13 -17.13 -5.52
C ILE A 99 -2.77 -17.60 -6.82
N ILE A 100 -4.09 -17.82 -6.79
CA ILE A 100 -4.90 -18.07 -7.97
C ILE A 100 -5.83 -16.89 -8.18
N CYS A 101 -5.71 -16.24 -9.35
CA CYS A 101 -6.62 -15.19 -9.79
C CYS A 101 -7.67 -15.82 -10.73
N TYR A 102 -8.93 -15.70 -10.37
CA TYR A 102 -10.09 -16.15 -11.15
C TYR A 102 -10.64 -15.01 -11.99
N LEU A 103 -10.68 -15.18 -13.30
CA LEU A 103 -11.18 -14.23 -14.30
C LEU A 103 -12.37 -14.86 -15.04
N PRO A 104 -13.61 -14.76 -14.51
CA PRO A 104 -14.76 -15.53 -15.03
C PRO A 104 -15.16 -15.13 -16.43
N GLU A 105 -15.07 -13.85 -16.80
CA GLU A 105 -15.38 -13.41 -18.18
C GLU A 105 -14.48 -14.05 -19.23
N ALA A 106 -13.20 -14.26 -18.88
CA ALA A 106 -12.23 -14.89 -19.75
C ALA A 106 -12.18 -16.42 -19.57
N ARG A 107 -12.93 -16.99 -18.63
CA ARG A 107 -12.81 -18.38 -18.17
C ARG A 107 -11.36 -18.77 -17.95
N LEU A 108 -10.63 -17.94 -17.19
CA LEU A 108 -9.20 -18.06 -17.02
C LEU A 108 -8.84 -18.06 -15.53
N MET A 109 -7.96 -19.00 -15.15
CA MET A 109 -7.27 -19.00 -13.85
C MET A 109 -5.80 -18.69 -14.10
N LEU A 110 -5.31 -17.63 -13.47
CA LEU A 110 -3.87 -17.30 -13.44
C LEU A 110 -3.29 -17.80 -12.12
N VAL A 111 -2.35 -18.72 -12.19
CA VAL A 111 -1.66 -19.30 -11.03
C VAL A 111 -0.29 -18.66 -10.90
N GLU A 112 -0.03 -18.01 -9.77
CA GLU A 112 1.26 -17.47 -9.41
C GLU A 112 1.83 -18.21 -8.21
N LYS A 113 2.96 -18.90 -8.39
CA LYS A 113 3.71 -19.57 -7.33
C LYS A 113 4.80 -18.63 -6.82
N LYS A 114 5.09 -18.72 -5.51
CA LYS A 114 6.04 -17.81 -4.82
C LYS A 114 5.63 -16.34 -4.97
N ALA A 115 4.32 -16.09 -4.86
CA ALA A 115 3.79 -14.75 -4.87
C ALA A 115 4.33 -13.96 -3.67
N THR A 116 4.90 -12.81 -3.95
CA THR A 116 5.45 -11.90 -2.93
C THR A 116 4.64 -10.62 -2.84
N THR A 117 3.51 -10.55 -3.54
CA THR A 117 2.63 -9.39 -3.52
C THR A 117 1.74 -9.48 -2.30
N ASP A 118 1.95 -8.56 -1.39
CA ASP A 118 1.08 -8.38 -0.25
C ASP A 118 -0.05 -7.41 -0.62
N LEU A 119 -1.26 -7.74 -0.18
CA LEU A 119 -2.45 -6.94 -0.39
C LEU A 119 -2.87 -6.31 0.93
N PHE A 120 -3.61 -5.18 0.86
CA PHE A 120 -4.21 -4.61 2.07
C PHE A 120 -4.92 -5.69 2.89
N PRO A 121 -4.74 -5.70 4.21
CA PRO A 121 -4.04 -4.76 5.08
C PRO A 121 -2.53 -4.99 5.24
N SER A 122 -1.93 -5.97 4.55
CA SER A 122 -0.49 -6.29 4.60
C SER A 122 0.32 -5.38 3.66
N VAL A 123 0.22 -4.06 3.84
CA VAL A 123 0.93 -3.08 2.99
C VAL A 123 2.38 -2.83 3.41
N LEU A 124 2.78 -3.27 4.61
CA LEU A 124 4.13 -3.10 5.12
C LEU A 124 4.93 -4.40 4.96
N PRO A 125 6.01 -4.41 4.19
CA PRO A 125 6.85 -5.60 4.03
C PRO A 125 7.57 -5.97 5.33
N ALA A 126 7.96 -7.23 5.47
CA ALA A 126 8.52 -7.78 6.71
C ALA A 126 9.75 -7.03 7.27
N ASN A 127 10.49 -6.34 6.42
CA ASN A 127 11.69 -5.58 6.79
C ASN A 127 11.52 -4.06 6.73
N PHE A 128 10.28 -3.56 6.64
CA PHE A 128 10.03 -2.11 6.48
C PHE A 128 10.62 -1.27 7.61
N ALA A 129 10.56 -1.74 8.86
CA ALA A 129 11.12 -1.02 10.00
C ALA A 129 12.61 -0.70 9.83
N ASP A 130 13.36 -1.57 9.13
CA ASP A 130 14.78 -1.36 8.82
C ASP A 130 14.98 -0.38 7.64
N GLN A 131 13.98 -0.23 6.80
CA GLN A 131 13.99 0.64 5.61
C GLN A 131 13.38 2.02 5.89
N ALA A 132 12.75 2.20 7.03
CA ALA A 132 12.06 3.44 7.42
C ALA A 132 13.00 4.66 7.65
N SER A 133 14.31 4.51 7.39
CA SER A 133 15.29 5.61 7.50
C SER A 133 14.98 6.80 6.57
N ASN A 134 14.20 6.57 5.52
CA ASN A 134 13.81 7.59 4.55
C ASN A 134 12.56 8.39 4.96
N TYR A 135 11.97 8.07 6.11
CA TYR A 135 10.80 8.73 6.67
C TYR A 135 11.05 9.23 8.08
N ASN A 136 10.42 10.34 8.44
CA ASN A 136 10.19 10.74 9.82
C ASN A 136 8.87 10.11 10.25
N ILE A 137 8.92 9.25 11.26
CA ILE A 137 7.77 8.51 11.73
C ILE A 137 7.33 9.13 13.05
N LYS A 138 6.05 9.48 13.14
CA LYS A 138 5.44 10.16 14.27
C LYS A 138 4.11 9.49 14.63
N ASN A 139 3.73 9.59 15.90
CA ASN A 139 2.36 9.31 16.30
C ASN A 139 1.44 10.35 15.67
N GLY A 140 0.27 9.93 15.21
CA GLY A 140 -0.78 10.78 14.68
C GLY A 140 -1.97 10.88 15.63
N GLU A 141 -2.97 11.67 15.26
CA GLU A 141 -4.19 11.79 16.01
C GLU A 141 -4.97 10.47 16.04
N ALA A 142 -5.43 10.06 17.22
CA ALA A 142 -6.29 8.91 17.40
C ALA A 142 -7.56 9.05 16.54
N GLY A 143 -8.04 7.96 15.99
CA GLY A 143 -9.20 7.94 15.13
C GLY A 143 -10.09 6.73 15.33
N ARG A 144 -11.14 6.63 14.50
CA ARG A 144 -12.03 5.49 14.47
C ARG A 144 -12.32 5.09 13.03
N VAL A 145 -12.22 3.78 12.72
CA VAL A 145 -12.45 3.23 11.38
C VAL A 145 -13.25 1.94 11.53
N ALA A 146 -14.30 1.76 10.73
CA ALA A 146 -15.15 0.55 10.74
C ALA A 146 -15.66 0.15 12.14
N GLY A 147 -15.87 1.13 13.03
CA GLY A 147 -16.31 0.88 14.41
C GLY A 147 -15.20 0.62 15.43
N PHE A 148 -13.95 0.51 15.02
CA PHE A 148 -12.78 0.27 15.88
C PHE A 148 -11.99 1.55 16.13
N ASP A 149 -11.54 1.74 17.37
CA ASP A 149 -10.58 2.78 17.70
C ASP A 149 -9.21 2.42 17.14
N CYS A 150 -8.52 3.40 16.59
CA CYS A 150 -7.20 3.16 16.02
C CYS A 150 -6.12 4.09 16.57
N HIS A 151 -4.91 3.56 16.60
CA HIS A 151 -3.68 4.32 16.76
C HIS A 151 -3.19 4.77 15.38
N ALA A 152 -2.94 6.05 15.24
CA ALA A 152 -2.49 6.59 13.97
C ALA A 152 -0.97 6.83 13.96
N LEU A 153 -0.36 6.56 12.80
CA LEU A 153 1.02 6.90 12.49
C LEU A 153 1.07 7.81 11.26
N VAL A 154 2.00 8.74 11.28
CA VAL A 154 2.33 9.58 10.13
C VAL A 154 3.76 9.29 9.71
N LEU A 155 3.94 8.96 8.44
CA LEU A 155 5.22 8.74 7.81
C LEU A 155 5.49 9.91 6.85
N GLU A 156 6.30 10.87 7.29
CA GLU A 156 6.68 12.03 6.49
C GLU A 156 7.96 11.72 5.69
N PRO A 157 7.95 11.85 4.36
CA PRO A 157 9.15 11.60 3.57
C PRO A 157 10.23 12.64 3.90
N LYS A 158 11.51 12.21 3.90
CA LYS A 158 12.66 13.11 4.07
C LYS A 158 13.14 13.74 2.77
N ASP A 159 12.57 13.34 1.66
CA ASP A 159 12.90 13.85 0.32
C ASP A 159 11.62 14.02 -0.53
N LYS A 160 11.76 14.61 -1.71
CA LYS A 160 10.66 14.88 -2.65
C LYS A 160 10.37 13.74 -3.63
N TRP A 161 10.99 12.59 -3.45
CA TRP A 161 10.95 11.49 -4.40
C TRP A 161 9.95 10.39 -4.03
N ARG A 162 9.23 10.57 -2.92
CA ARG A 162 8.24 9.62 -2.39
C ARG A 162 7.07 10.34 -1.76
N TYR A 163 5.97 9.63 -1.63
CA TYR A 163 4.78 10.13 -0.93
C TYR A 163 4.91 9.93 0.58
N GLY A 164 4.12 10.69 1.34
CA GLY A 164 3.89 10.44 2.76
C GLY A 164 2.73 9.48 2.98
N TYR A 165 2.62 8.96 4.20
CA TYR A 165 1.53 8.04 4.56
C TYR A 165 0.93 8.39 5.92
N LYS A 166 -0.40 8.19 6.02
CA LYS A 166 -1.10 8.14 7.31
C LYS A 166 -1.71 6.76 7.48
N LEU A 167 -1.28 6.06 8.51
CA LEU A 167 -1.71 4.71 8.83
C LEU A 167 -2.57 4.75 10.09
N CYS A 168 -3.67 4.01 10.13
CA CYS A 168 -4.57 3.91 11.28
C CYS A 168 -4.78 2.44 11.58
N ALA A 169 -4.24 1.95 12.70
CA ALA A 169 -4.22 0.55 13.08
C ALA A 169 -5.07 0.30 14.33
N GLU A 170 -5.84 -0.77 14.38
CA GLU A 170 -6.66 -1.17 15.51
C GLU A 170 -5.79 -1.29 16.78
N LYS A 171 -6.24 -0.66 17.87
CA LYS A 171 -5.41 -0.47 19.07
C LYS A 171 -4.97 -1.78 19.74
N SER A 172 -5.85 -2.78 19.79
CA SER A 172 -5.57 -4.04 20.50
C SER A 172 -4.68 -4.94 19.67
N THR A 173 -5.02 -5.17 18.41
CA THR A 173 -4.36 -6.15 17.53
C THR A 173 -3.23 -5.55 16.70
N GLY A 174 -3.33 -4.26 16.34
CA GLY A 174 -2.45 -3.61 15.39
C GLY A 174 -2.85 -3.84 13.93
N LEU A 175 -4.00 -4.46 13.65
CA LEU A 175 -4.46 -4.65 12.27
C LEU A 175 -4.69 -3.29 11.61
N LEU A 176 -4.09 -3.08 10.43
CA LEU A 176 -4.24 -1.85 9.69
C LEU A 176 -5.69 -1.69 9.20
N LEU A 177 -6.35 -0.62 9.63
CA LEU A 177 -7.73 -0.31 9.28
C LEU A 177 -7.85 0.66 8.13
N ARG A 178 -6.89 1.58 8.01
CA ARG A 178 -6.83 2.58 6.94
C ARG A 178 -5.38 2.95 6.64
N ALA A 179 -5.07 3.05 5.36
CA ALA A 179 -3.85 3.66 4.85
C ALA A 179 -4.22 4.78 3.88
N GLN A 180 -3.58 5.94 4.00
CA GLN A 180 -3.73 7.10 3.14
C GLN A 180 -2.38 7.48 2.58
N THR A 181 -2.31 7.70 1.27
CA THR A 181 -1.13 8.23 0.58
C THR A 181 -1.26 9.74 0.44
N MET A 182 -0.22 10.48 0.85
CA MET A 182 -0.20 11.95 0.94
C MET A 182 0.79 12.52 -0.07
N ASN A 183 0.37 13.55 -0.82
CA ASN A 183 1.27 14.32 -1.67
C ASN A 183 2.13 15.33 -0.87
N GLU A 184 2.97 16.11 -1.58
CA GLU A 184 3.82 17.14 -0.99
C GLU A 184 3.05 18.30 -0.33
N HIS A 185 1.75 18.45 -0.63
CA HIS A 185 0.85 19.43 -0.01
C HIS A 185 0.06 18.88 1.17
N ASN A 186 0.39 17.66 1.63
CA ASN A 186 -0.37 16.92 2.65
C ASN A 186 -1.83 16.63 2.27
N GLU A 187 -2.14 16.56 0.99
CA GLU A 187 -3.45 16.16 0.48
C GLU A 187 -3.49 14.66 0.27
N VAL A 188 -4.63 14.04 0.61
CA VAL A 188 -4.85 12.61 0.36
C VAL A 188 -5.09 12.40 -1.13
N VAL A 189 -4.19 11.71 -1.80
CA VAL A 189 -4.32 11.36 -3.22
C VAL A 189 -4.94 9.98 -3.43
N GLU A 190 -4.87 9.16 -2.39
CA GLU A 190 -5.38 7.79 -2.41
C GLU A 190 -5.63 7.33 -0.97
N GLN A 191 -6.65 6.51 -0.78
CA GLN A 191 -6.83 5.81 0.49
C GLN A 191 -7.42 4.42 0.30
N ILE A 192 -7.08 3.55 1.23
CA ILE A 192 -7.71 2.24 1.40
C ILE A 192 -8.17 2.12 2.85
N ALA A 193 -9.43 1.73 3.07
CA ALA A 193 -9.99 1.69 4.41
C ALA A 193 -11.09 0.63 4.54
N PHE A 194 -11.10 -0.09 5.66
CA PHE A 194 -12.23 -0.93 6.01
C PHE A 194 -13.50 -0.10 6.23
N THR A 195 -14.61 -0.58 5.70
CA THR A 195 -15.96 -0.09 5.98
C THR A 195 -16.69 -1.02 6.95
N GLN A 196 -16.35 -2.32 6.90
CA GLN A 196 -16.81 -3.35 7.81
C GLN A 196 -15.66 -4.29 8.15
N LEU A 197 -15.55 -4.70 9.40
CA LEU A 197 -14.52 -5.62 9.88
C LEU A 197 -15.05 -6.49 11.01
N THR A 198 -14.73 -7.77 10.95
CA THR A 198 -14.92 -8.73 12.03
C THR A 198 -13.58 -9.40 12.30
N LEU A 199 -13.11 -9.32 13.54
CA LEU A 199 -11.89 -9.97 14.00
C LEU A 199 -12.24 -11.34 14.61
N GLY A 200 -11.36 -12.33 14.46
CA GLY A 200 -11.50 -13.67 15.01
C GLY A 200 -11.80 -14.72 13.95
N ASP A 201 -12.51 -15.77 14.35
CA ASP A 201 -12.70 -16.96 13.53
C ASP A 201 -13.35 -16.67 12.17
N VAL A 202 -12.82 -17.31 11.15
CA VAL A 202 -13.26 -17.18 9.76
C VAL A 202 -13.89 -18.48 9.30
N GLU A 203 -15.11 -18.40 8.80
CA GLU A 203 -15.78 -19.55 8.21
C GLU A 203 -15.02 -20.02 6.95
N ARG A 204 -14.66 -21.31 6.88
CA ARG A 204 -13.86 -21.88 5.79
C ARG A 204 -14.46 -21.70 4.40
N SER A 205 -15.77 -21.61 4.28
CA SER A 205 -16.48 -21.31 3.03
C SER A 205 -16.06 -19.97 2.43
N ARG A 206 -15.77 -18.96 3.27
CA ARG A 206 -15.35 -17.61 2.87
C ARG A 206 -13.94 -17.54 2.31
N LEU A 207 -13.12 -18.57 2.52
CA LEU A 207 -11.74 -18.68 2.04
C LEU A 207 -11.62 -19.41 0.69
N LYS A 208 -12.72 -19.98 0.19
CA LYS A 208 -12.75 -20.70 -1.09
C LYS A 208 -13.28 -19.81 -2.19
N SER A 209 -12.85 -20.07 -3.43
CA SER A 209 -13.46 -19.41 -4.59
C SER A 209 -14.97 -19.69 -4.67
N SER A 210 -15.73 -18.71 -5.08
CA SER A 210 -17.17 -18.86 -5.38
C SER A 210 -17.41 -19.56 -6.73
N PHE A 211 -16.37 -19.65 -7.56
CA PHE A 211 -16.44 -20.35 -8.85
C PHE A 211 -16.20 -21.85 -8.65
N VAL A 212 -17.28 -22.62 -8.59
CA VAL A 212 -17.22 -24.07 -8.35
C VAL A 212 -17.20 -24.92 -9.63
N ASN A 213 -17.81 -24.43 -10.72
CA ASN A 213 -17.79 -25.13 -12.02
C ASN A 213 -16.73 -24.50 -12.92
N LEU A 214 -15.57 -25.14 -12.98
CA LEU A 214 -14.42 -24.69 -13.75
C LEU A 214 -14.29 -25.46 -15.10
N ALA A 215 -15.33 -26.18 -15.54
CA ALA A 215 -15.32 -26.86 -16.82
C ALA A 215 -15.12 -25.86 -17.96
N GLY A 216 -14.13 -26.14 -18.81
CA GLY A 216 -13.77 -25.26 -19.94
C GLY A 216 -12.99 -24.00 -19.55
N TRP A 217 -12.53 -23.89 -18.30
CA TRP A 217 -11.60 -22.83 -17.92
C TRP A 217 -10.17 -23.18 -18.32
N ARG A 218 -9.43 -22.18 -18.77
CA ARG A 218 -7.99 -22.29 -19.02
C ARG A 218 -7.23 -22.03 -17.71
N VAL A 219 -6.14 -22.74 -17.52
CA VAL A 219 -5.20 -22.53 -16.41
C VAL A 219 -3.89 -22.06 -17.01
N GLU A 220 -3.50 -20.84 -16.69
CA GLU A 220 -2.21 -20.28 -17.11
C GLU A 220 -1.34 -20.05 -15.87
N ASN A 221 -0.11 -20.56 -15.91
CA ASN A 221 0.86 -20.27 -14.89
C ASN A 221 1.56 -18.96 -15.25
N ALA A 222 1.60 -18.02 -14.30
CA ALA A 222 2.48 -16.86 -14.42
C ALA A 222 3.91 -17.37 -14.34
N MET A 223 4.51 -17.73 -15.47
CA MET A 223 5.90 -18.17 -15.52
C MET A 223 6.78 -16.97 -15.19
N ILE A 224 7.37 -16.98 -14.00
CA ILE A 224 8.37 -16.01 -13.58
C ILE A 224 9.71 -16.72 -13.68
N SER A 225 10.49 -16.39 -14.71
CA SER A 225 11.90 -16.72 -14.73
C SER A 225 12.69 -15.52 -14.19
N GLN A 226 13.35 -15.68 -13.05
CA GLN A 226 14.34 -14.71 -12.58
C GLN A 226 15.58 -14.83 -13.46
N VAL A 227 15.78 -13.84 -14.32
CA VAL A 227 16.92 -13.79 -15.23
C VAL A 227 17.53 -12.41 -15.16
N PRO A 228 18.83 -12.28 -14.90
CA PRO A 228 19.50 -10.98 -14.93
C PRO A 228 19.37 -10.32 -16.31
N LEU A 229 18.92 -9.08 -16.34
CA LEU A 229 18.80 -8.26 -17.55
C LEU A 229 20.07 -7.43 -17.73
N ASN A 230 21.19 -8.12 -17.93
CA ASN A 230 22.55 -7.52 -17.92
C ASN A 230 22.78 -6.42 -18.96
N ASP A 231 21.94 -6.38 -20.00
CA ASP A 231 22.02 -5.36 -21.07
C ASP A 231 21.34 -4.05 -20.65
N TRP A 232 20.60 -4.06 -19.54
CA TRP A 232 19.87 -2.90 -19.04
C TRP A 232 20.46 -2.38 -17.73
N GLN A 233 20.69 -1.08 -17.66
CA GLN A 233 21.20 -0.42 -16.47
C GLN A 233 20.34 0.78 -16.11
N VAL A 234 19.91 0.86 -14.85
CA VAL A 234 19.24 2.02 -14.26
C VAL A 234 20.26 2.75 -13.41
N ARG A 235 20.69 3.94 -13.86
CA ARG A 235 21.77 4.70 -13.22
C ARG A 235 21.33 5.44 -11.98
N TRP A 236 20.04 5.75 -11.89
CA TRP A 236 19.49 6.50 -10.78
C TRP A 236 18.12 5.95 -10.37
N VAL A 237 17.95 5.78 -9.09
CA VAL A 237 16.66 5.57 -8.42
C VAL A 237 16.60 6.46 -7.18
N PRO A 238 15.43 6.77 -6.62
CA PRO A 238 15.35 7.55 -5.39
C PRO A 238 16.18 6.92 -4.26
N PRO A 239 16.77 7.73 -3.37
CA PRO A 239 17.54 7.22 -2.23
C PRO A 239 16.77 6.17 -1.44
N GLY A 240 17.41 5.05 -1.07
CA GLY A 240 16.78 3.96 -0.34
C GLY A 240 16.00 2.94 -1.18
N PHE A 241 15.72 3.23 -2.45
CA PHE A 241 15.17 2.22 -3.36
C PHE A 241 16.25 1.20 -3.72
N LYS A 242 15.89 -0.07 -3.60
CA LYS A 242 16.76 -1.21 -3.96
C LYS A 242 16.08 -2.04 -5.03
N LYS A 243 16.87 -2.62 -5.93
CA LYS A 243 16.37 -3.59 -6.89
C LYS A 243 15.90 -4.83 -6.13
N THR A 244 14.61 -5.12 -6.20
CA THR A 244 13.97 -6.24 -5.50
C THR A 244 13.70 -7.42 -6.41
N ARG A 245 13.45 -7.15 -7.71
CA ARG A 245 13.17 -8.17 -8.71
C ARG A 245 13.73 -7.80 -10.07
N GLU A 246 14.10 -8.83 -10.80
CA GLU A 246 14.50 -8.75 -12.19
C GLU A 246 14.08 -10.05 -12.88
N MET A 247 13.22 -9.94 -13.90
CA MET A 247 12.58 -11.11 -14.46
C MET A 247 12.17 -10.90 -15.91
N LYS A 248 12.03 -12.02 -16.61
CA LYS A 248 11.29 -12.12 -17.85
C LYS A 248 9.99 -12.85 -17.60
N ARG A 249 8.89 -12.32 -18.08
CA ARG A 249 7.57 -12.93 -17.96
C ARG A 249 6.87 -12.96 -19.32
N LEU A 250 6.03 -13.97 -19.49
CA LEU A 250 5.12 -14.02 -20.62
C LEU A 250 3.82 -13.34 -20.22
N LEU A 251 3.42 -12.33 -20.97
CA LEU A 251 2.10 -11.73 -20.85
C LEU A 251 1.24 -12.29 -21.96
N SER A 252 0.12 -12.90 -21.59
CA SER A 252 -0.91 -13.29 -22.55
C SER A 252 -1.69 -12.04 -22.95
N ASP A 253 -1.76 -11.78 -24.25
CA ASP A 253 -2.66 -10.75 -24.78
C ASP A 253 -4.10 -11.27 -24.72
N THR A 254 -4.80 -10.92 -23.64
CA THR A 254 -6.22 -11.29 -23.43
C THR A 254 -7.19 -10.33 -24.10
N SER A 255 -6.74 -9.56 -25.09
CA SER A 255 -7.62 -8.68 -25.85
C SER A 255 -8.74 -9.46 -26.52
N PRO A 256 -9.99 -8.99 -26.48
CA PRO A 256 -11.09 -9.58 -27.26
C PRO A 256 -10.80 -9.64 -28.77
N LEU A 257 -9.86 -8.83 -29.25
CA LEU A 257 -9.43 -8.77 -30.65
C LEU A 257 -8.38 -9.85 -30.99
N ASN A 258 -7.86 -10.57 -30.02
CA ASN A 258 -6.88 -11.64 -30.22
C ASN A 258 -7.28 -12.91 -29.46
N PRO A 259 -8.28 -13.66 -29.94
CA PRO A 259 -8.80 -14.83 -29.25
C PRO A 259 -7.78 -16.00 -29.19
N THR A 260 -6.72 -15.98 -29.99
CA THR A 260 -5.66 -17.00 -30.00
C THR A 260 -4.59 -16.76 -28.94
N GLY A 261 -4.64 -15.59 -28.24
CA GLY A 261 -3.76 -15.27 -27.14
C GLY A 261 -2.28 -15.35 -27.50
N SER A 262 -1.77 -14.40 -28.29
CA SER A 262 -0.32 -14.32 -28.50
C SER A 262 0.36 -14.02 -27.16
N GLN A 263 1.32 -14.83 -26.81
CA GLN A 263 2.18 -14.56 -25.65
C GLN A 263 3.31 -13.64 -26.10
N ARG A 264 3.56 -12.58 -25.33
CA ARG A 264 4.70 -11.70 -25.53
C ARG A 264 5.62 -11.74 -24.34
N GLU A 265 6.91 -11.79 -24.60
CA GLU A 265 7.92 -11.71 -23.55
C GLU A 265 8.09 -10.24 -23.13
N VAL A 266 8.02 -10.01 -21.83
CA VAL A 266 8.24 -8.70 -21.22
C VAL A 266 9.33 -8.85 -20.15
N SER A 267 10.34 -8.00 -20.23
CA SER A 267 11.32 -7.88 -19.17
C SER A 267 10.84 -6.89 -18.12
N GLN A 268 11.01 -7.21 -16.85
CA GLN A 268 10.60 -6.34 -15.74
C GLN A 268 11.72 -6.20 -14.72
N ILE A 269 11.99 -4.95 -14.33
CA ILE A 269 12.86 -4.61 -13.21
C ILE A 269 12.03 -3.88 -12.18
N VAL A 270 12.12 -4.27 -10.91
CA VAL A 270 11.39 -3.64 -9.80
C VAL A 270 12.36 -3.10 -8.78
N PHE A 271 12.18 -1.84 -8.42
CA PHE A 271 12.83 -1.18 -7.29
C PHE A 271 11.80 -0.85 -6.22
N SER A 272 12.17 -0.93 -4.96
CA SER A 272 11.29 -0.56 -3.84
C SER A 272 12.11 -0.05 -2.66
N ASP A 273 11.51 0.86 -1.89
CA ASP A 273 11.98 1.30 -0.57
C ASP A 273 11.23 0.63 0.58
N GLY A 274 10.34 -0.33 0.23
CA GLY A 274 9.50 -1.06 1.17
C GLY A 274 8.07 -0.56 1.30
N LEU A 275 7.77 0.68 0.93
CA LEU A 275 6.40 1.21 0.84
C LEU A 275 5.99 1.47 -0.61
N ALA A 276 6.82 2.19 -1.33
CA ALA A 276 6.61 2.47 -2.73
C ALA A 276 7.42 1.53 -3.62
N ALA A 277 6.91 1.24 -4.80
CA ALA A 277 7.60 0.47 -5.82
C ALA A 277 7.65 1.22 -7.15
N ILE A 278 8.73 0.99 -7.90
CA ILE A 278 8.89 1.45 -9.29
C ILE A 278 9.15 0.21 -10.13
N SER A 279 8.25 -0.08 -11.07
CA SER A 279 8.37 -1.17 -12.04
C SER A 279 8.72 -0.61 -13.41
N ILE A 280 9.74 -1.16 -14.03
CA ILE A 280 10.18 -0.83 -15.38
C ILE A 280 9.89 -2.04 -16.26
N PHE A 281 8.97 -1.90 -17.19
CA PHE A 281 8.65 -2.92 -18.18
C PHE A 281 9.35 -2.57 -19.49
N ILE A 282 9.99 -3.56 -20.11
CA ILE A 282 10.77 -3.43 -21.32
C ILE A 282 10.23 -4.42 -22.34
N GLU A 283 9.77 -3.91 -23.47
CA GLU A 283 9.17 -4.70 -24.55
C GLU A 283 9.75 -4.26 -25.89
N PRO A 284 9.72 -5.09 -26.94
CA PRO A 284 9.97 -4.61 -28.29
C PRO A 284 8.98 -3.50 -28.64
N VAL A 285 9.46 -2.48 -29.38
CA VAL A 285 8.57 -1.41 -29.84
C VAL A 285 7.53 -1.96 -30.81
N THR A 286 6.28 -1.56 -30.64
CA THR A 286 5.20 -1.87 -31.59
C THR A 286 4.73 -0.58 -32.27
N PRO A 287 4.23 -0.66 -33.53
CA PRO A 287 3.65 0.50 -34.19
C PRO A 287 2.52 1.12 -33.33
N ASN A 288 2.31 2.43 -33.47
CA ASN A 288 1.22 3.19 -32.84
C ASN A 288 1.31 3.40 -31.31
N ARG A 289 2.43 3.10 -30.67
CA ARG A 289 2.65 3.54 -29.28
C ARG A 289 3.08 5.00 -29.26
N VAL A 290 2.40 5.78 -28.40
CA VAL A 290 2.66 7.21 -28.23
C VAL A 290 3.32 7.42 -26.86
N GLU A 291 4.45 8.15 -26.85
CA GLU A 291 5.11 8.55 -25.62
C GLU A 291 4.18 9.47 -24.82
N GLY A 292 4.20 9.31 -23.51
CA GLY A 292 3.36 10.12 -22.63
C GLY A 292 3.51 9.79 -21.16
N TRP A 293 2.79 10.58 -20.39
CA TRP A 293 2.67 10.44 -18.95
C TRP A 293 1.18 10.42 -18.56
N MET A 294 0.86 9.56 -17.63
CA MET A 294 -0.48 9.44 -17.04
C MET A 294 -0.35 9.30 -15.53
N GLN A 295 -1.31 9.87 -14.82
CA GLN A 295 -1.45 9.71 -13.37
C GLN A 295 -2.84 9.18 -13.04
N ASN A 296 -2.89 8.24 -12.10
CA ASN A 296 -4.11 7.75 -11.48
C ASN A 296 -3.86 7.58 -9.97
N GLY A 297 -4.52 8.41 -9.13
CA GLY A 297 -4.24 8.46 -7.71
C GLY A 297 -2.75 8.73 -7.40
N ALA A 298 -2.14 7.86 -6.60
CA ALA A 298 -0.70 7.90 -6.30
C ALA A 298 0.16 7.31 -7.43
N MET A 299 -0.45 6.53 -8.34
CA MET A 299 0.28 5.85 -9.40
C MET A 299 0.59 6.79 -10.56
N ASN A 300 1.85 6.88 -10.92
CA ASN A 300 2.34 7.55 -12.12
C ASN A 300 2.82 6.52 -13.13
N ILE A 301 2.56 6.76 -14.42
CA ILE A 301 2.93 5.88 -15.53
C ILE A 301 3.60 6.73 -16.60
N ILE A 302 4.77 6.30 -17.08
CA ILE A 302 5.48 6.92 -18.20
C ILE A 302 5.70 5.87 -19.27
N GLY A 303 5.25 6.15 -20.50
CA GLY A 303 5.58 5.41 -21.70
C GLY A 303 6.64 6.15 -22.50
N LYS A 304 7.75 5.50 -22.85
CA LYS A 304 8.85 6.10 -23.62
C LYS A 304 9.50 5.09 -24.58
N ARG A 305 9.83 5.54 -25.77
CA ARG A 305 10.64 4.76 -26.72
C ARG A 305 12.13 4.86 -26.36
N HIS A 306 12.82 3.75 -26.40
CA HIS A 306 14.27 3.68 -26.22
C HIS A 306 14.89 2.76 -27.31
N GLY A 307 15.28 3.34 -28.43
CA GLY A 307 15.71 2.59 -29.61
C GLY A 307 14.61 1.68 -30.16
N ASP A 308 14.89 0.37 -30.19
CA ASP A 308 13.97 -0.67 -30.67
C ASP A 308 13.04 -1.18 -29.55
N PHE A 309 13.11 -0.58 -28.36
CA PHE A 309 12.33 -0.99 -27.21
C PHE A 309 11.31 0.07 -26.82
N TRP A 310 10.25 -0.40 -26.19
CA TRP A 310 9.29 0.42 -25.48
C TRP A 310 9.45 0.21 -23.99
N LEU A 311 9.60 1.31 -23.26
CA LEU A 311 9.67 1.33 -21.80
C LEU A 311 8.34 1.80 -21.23
N THR A 312 7.77 1.03 -20.30
CA THR A 312 6.66 1.47 -19.47
C THR A 312 7.14 1.48 -18.02
N ILE A 313 7.23 2.67 -17.43
CA ILE A 313 7.65 2.86 -16.04
C ILE A 313 6.42 3.20 -15.22
N ILE A 314 6.14 2.41 -14.18
CA ILE A 314 4.99 2.55 -13.31
C ILE A 314 5.48 2.65 -11.87
N GLY A 315 4.94 3.59 -11.09
CA GLY A 315 5.31 3.68 -9.68
C GLY A 315 4.37 4.57 -8.86
N GLU A 316 4.18 4.17 -7.60
CA GLU A 316 3.50 4.96 -6.58
C GLU A 316 4.48 5.95 -5.95
N VAL A 317 5.01 6.82 -6.79
CA VAL A 317 5.96 7.87 -6.43
C VAL A 317 5.62 9.15 -7.21
N PRO A 318 6.00 10.34 -6.72
CA PRO A 318 5.80 11.60 -7.47
C PRO A 318 6.33 11.52 -8.90
N ALA A 319 5.63 12.16 -9.83
CA ALA A 319 5.98 12.16 -11.26
C ALA A 319 7.43 12.55 -11.54
N GLY A 320 8.00 13.47 -10.72
CA GLY A 320 9.39 13.89 -10.80
C GLY A 320 10.39 12.74 -10.59
N ALA A 321 10.07 11.80 -9.70
CA ALA A 321 10.89 10.61 -9.46
C ALA A 321 10.89 9.69 -10.69
N LEU A 322 9.71 9.39 -11.25
CA LEU A 322 9.61 8.55 -12.45
C LEU A 322 10.33 9.18 -13.66
N LYS A 323 10.18 10.49 -13.86
CA LYS A 323 10.89 11.23 -14.94
C LYS A 323 12.41 11.09 -14.80
N GLN A 324 12.92 11.13 -13.59
CA GLN A 324 14.35 10.97 -13.35
C GLN A 324 14.81 9.53 -13.58
N VAL A 325 14.02 8.54 -13.13
CA VAL A 325 14.32 7.11 -13.38
C VAL A 325 14.38 6.83 -14.87
N VAL A 326 13.33 7.21 -15.64
CA VAL A 326 13.27 6.91 -17.09
C VAL A 326 14.42 7.54 -17.87
N ASN A 327 14.90 8.73 -17.47
CA ASN A 327 16.02 9.39 -18.10
C ASN A 327 17.39 8.78 -17.72
N SER A 328 17.43 7.92 -16.69
CA SER A 328 18.62 7.24 -16.23
C SER A 328 18.80 5.82 -16.77
N ILE A 329 17.83 5.34 -17.57
CA ILE A 329 17.85 3.99 -18.13
C ILE A 329 18.78 3.96 -19.34
N GLU A 330 19.72 3.02 -19.35
CA GLU A 330 20.66 2.78 -20.44
C GLU A 330 20.53 1.34 -20.94
N TYR A 331 20.61 1.17 -22.25
CA TYR A 331 20.73 -0.12 -22.92
C TYR A 331 22.15 -0.28 -23.46
N LYS A 332 22.83 -1.33 -23.04
CA LYS A 332 24.20 -1.68 -23.46
C LYS A 332 24.22 -3.14 -23.91
N PRO A 333 23.89 -3.42 -25.17
CA PRO A 333 24.01 -4.78 -25.68
C PRO A 333 25.48 -5.25 -25.58
N LYS A 334 25.64 -6.51 -25.18
CA LYS A 334 26.96 -7.17 -25.16
C LYS A 334 27.45 -7.45 -26.55
#